data_3b385487a30aeaa7ee24e24549f74ce8
#
_entry.id   3b385487a30aeaa7ee24e24549f74ce8
#
_cell.length_a   1.000
_cell.length_b   1.000
_cell.length_c   1.000
_cell.angle_alpha   90.00
_cell.angle_beta   90.00
_cell.angle_gamma   90.00
#
_symmetry.space_group_name_H-M   'P 1'
#
loop_
_entity.id
_entity.type
_entity.pdbx_description
1 polymer ?
#
loop_
_entity_poly.entity_id
_entity_poly.type
_entity_poly.pdbx_seq_one_letter_code
_entity_poly.pdbx_strand_id
1 'polypeptide(L)'
;MSEIVRFQPGMSARGREQLMKELEHPDMHWPAGRTRIFFQIFMSAHVSRDEAEFRWPGGAVVFRPERGISINGESLEGRRPPYWVILSFRRGTDGDVICSEGYAHALFRMGCPIPVDSELERSTLAGLSVVSKWLKNKTGAPALSLEKPLFDIEVSTEGEKGYVLPDFIITARMNDGNEYKVVIETMGYADDDYCERKAEQHKGMRQIG
;
A
#
# COMPACT_ATOMS: atom_id res chain seq x y z
N MET A 1 -17.38 -3.85 -1.02
CA MET A 1 -15.99 -4.35 -1.11
C MET A 1 -15.32 -4.50 0.27
N SER A 2 -15.67 -3.73 1.30
CA SER A 2 -15.08 -3.80 2.65
C SER A 2 -15.33 -5.10 3.42
N GLU A 3 -16.31 -5.90 3.05
CA GLU A 3 -16.69 -7.13 3.75
C GLU A 3 -15.87 -8.37 3.33
N ILE A 4 -15.14 -8.28 2.22
CA ILE A 4 -14.39 -9.39 1.62
C ILE A 4 -12.95 -9.45 2.12
N VAL A 5 -12.43 -8.35 2.66
CA VAL A 5 -11.07 -8.27 3.16
C VAL A 5 -11.08 -8.43 4.68
N ARG A 6 -10.76 -9.64 5.16
CA ARG A 6 -10.53 -9.87 6.59
C ARG A 6 -9.03 -9.89 6.87
N PHE A 7 -8.61 -8.95 7.68
CA PHE A 7 -7.24 -8.91 8.21
C PHE A 7 -7.16 -9.88 9.40
N GLN A 8 -6.77 -11.11 9.15
CA GLN A 8 -6.48 -12.08 10.23
C GLN A 8 -5.05 -12.59 10.07
N PRO A 9 -4.11 -12.11 10.89
CA PRO A 9 -2.80 -12.70 10.96
C PRO A 9 -2.93 -14.15 11.43
N GLY A 10 -2.27 -15.09 10.77
CA GLY A 10 -2.23 -16.49 11.19
C GLY A 10 -3.46 -17.33 10.85
N MET A 11 -4.18 -17.02 9.77
CA MET A 11 -5.29 -17.86 9.33
C MET A 11 -4.81 -19.26 8.96
N SER A 12 -5.19 -20.26 9.77
CA SER A 12 -4.93 -21.67 9.53
C SER A 12 -5.69 -22.20 8.31
N ALA A 13 -5.33 -23.37 7.79
CA ALA A 13 -6.09 -24.04 6.74
C ALA A 13 -7.56 -24.18 7.11
N ARG A 14 -7.87 -24.54 8.37
CA ARG A 14 -9.23 -24.63 8.90
C ARG A 14 -9.94 -23.26 8.88
N GLY A 15 -9.24 -22.18 9.20
CA GLY A 15 -9.81 -20.83 9.16
C GLY A 15 -10.14 -20.37 7.74
N ARG A 16 -9.28 -20.68 6.78
CA ARG A 16 -9.54 -20.42 5.36
C ARG A 16 -10.72 -21.20 4.83
N GLU A 17 -10.85 -22.48 5.21
CA GLU A 17 -11.98 -23.31 4.85
C GLU A 17 -13.30 -22.77 5.45
N GLN A 18 -13.25 -22.35 6.71
CA GLN A 18 -14.43 -21.76 7.37
C GLN A 18 -14.88 -20.47 6.67
N LEU A 19 -13.94 -19.58 6.33
CA LEU A 19 -14.25 -18.34 5.62
C LEU A 19 -14.81 -18.63 4.21
N MET A 20 -14.27 -19.60 3.51
CA MET A 20 -14.80 -19.99 2.20
C MET A 20 -16.25 -20.51 2.31
N LYS A 21 -16.57 -21.34 3.31
CA LYS A 21 -17.94 -21.80 3.58
C LYS A 21 -18.89 -20.65 3.88
N GLU A 22 -18.43 -19.64 4.64
CA GLU A 22 -19.22 -18.43 4.89
C GLU A 22 -19.53 -17.68 3.59
N LEU A 23 -18.54 -17.55 2.68
CA LEU A 23 -18.74 -16.92 1.38
C LEU A 23 -19.64 -17.73 0.44
N GLU A 24 -19.67 -19.04 0.60
CA GLU A 24 -20.51 -19.97 -0.19
C GLU A 24 -21.93 -20.10 0.36
N HIS A 25 -22.21 -19.53 1.53
CA HIS A 25 -23.54 -19.60 2.13
C HIS A 25 -24.60 -18.99 1.20
N PRO A 26 -25.78 -19.60 1.06
CA PRO A 26 -26.84 -19.12 0.16
C PRO A 26 -27.28 -17.68 0.40
N ASP A 27 -27.23 -17.22 1.67
CA ASP A 27 -27.62 -15.86 2.04
C ASP A 27 -26.55 -14.80 1.69
N MET A 28 -25.35 -15.25 1.29
CA MET A 28 -24.28 -14.34 0.91
C MET A 28 -24.49 -13.87 -0.52
N HIS A 29 -24.79 -12.59 -0.68
CA HIS A 29 -24.91 -11.99 -2.00
C HIS A 29 -23.57 -11.99 -2.74
N TRP A 30 -23.49 -12.72 -3.85
CA TRP A 30 -22.33 -12.75 -4.72
C TRP A 30 -22.74 -12.57 -6.18
N PRO A 31 -21.96 -11.81 -6.99
CA PRO A 31 -22.31 -11.60 -8.40
C PRO A 31 -22.41 -12.91 -9.17
N ALA A 32 -23.49 -13.09 -9.94
CA ALA A 32 -23.72 -14.30 -10.73
C ALA A 32 -22.57 -14.57 -11.70
N GLY A 33 -22.16 -15.83 -11.81
CA GLY A 33 -21.08 -16.27 -12.69
C GLY A 33 -19.67 -15.85 -12.26
N ARG A 34 -19.51 -15.24 -11.09
CA ARG A 34 -18.20 -14.89 -10.54
C ARG A 34 -17.73 -15.93 -9.51
N THR A 35 -16.46 -16.31 -9.61
CA THR A 35 -15.83 -17.18 -8.61
C THR A 35 -15.76 -16.46 -7.25
N ARG A 36 -16.16 -17.15 -6.19
CA ARG A 36 -15.99 -16.64 -4.83
C ARG A 36 -14.53 -16.66 -4.45
N ILE A 37 -14.05 -15.51 -4.01
CA ILE A 37 -12.65 -15.31 -3.59
C ILE A 37 -12.62 -14.52 -2.29
N PHE A 38 -11.60 -14.75 -1.47
CA PHE A 38 -11.24 -13.87 -0.38
C PHE A 38 -9.74 -13.55 -0.44
N PHE A 39 -9.35 -12.49 0.27
CA PHE A 39 -7.96 -12.04 0.31
C PHE A 39 -7.40 -12.16 1.72
N GLN A 40 -6.14 -12.56 1.80
CA GLN A 40 -5.34 -12.44 3.01
C GLN A 40 -4.26 -11.39 2.75
N ILE A 41 -4.15 -10.41 3.68
CA ILE A 41 -3.19 -9.32 3.58
C ILE A 41 -2.26 -9.39 4.78
N PHE A 42 -0.94 -9.31 4.54
CA PHE A 42 0.07 -9.29 5.59
C PHE A 42 1.36 -8.61 5.11
N MET A 43 2.26 -8.35 6.06
CA MET A 43 3.61 -7.88 5.75
C MET A 43 4.59 -9.04 5.80
N SER A 44 5.53 -9.08 4.85
CA SER A 44 6.57 -10.11 4.79
C SER A 44 7.94 -9.51 4.48
N ALA A 45 8.98 -10.06 5.10
CA ALA A 45 10.35 -9.81 4.70
C ALA A 45 10.84 -10.81 3.62
N HIS A 46 10.11 -11.89 3.40
CA HIS A 46 10.50 -12.98 2.51
C HIS A 46 9.41 -13.20 1.46
N VAL A 47 9.64 -12.64 0.28
CA VAL A 47 8.76 -12.76 -0.88
C VAL A 47 9.60 -13.05 -2.11
N SER A 48 9.17 -14.02 -2.90
CA SER A 48 9.66 -14.31 -4.23
C SER A 48 8.48 -14.39 -5.21
N ARG A 49 8.76 -14.64 -6.49
CA ARG A 49 7.70 -14.88 -7.48
C ARG A 49 6.86 -16.11 -7.18
N ASP A 50 7.42 -17.09 -6.47
CA ASP A 50 6.81 -18.38 -6.26
C ASP A 50 6.21 -18.54 -4.86
N GLU A 51 6.67 -17.72 -3.89
CA GLU A 51 6.25 -17.88 -2.51
C GLU A 51 6.33 -16.59 -1.69
N ALA A 52 5.50 -16.52 -0.64
CA ALA A 52 5.57 -15.52 0.41
C ALA A 52 5.47 -16.17 1.78
N GLU A 53 6.35 -15.75 2.71
CA GLU A 53 6.33 -16.22 4.08
C GLU A 53 5.56 -15.23 4.97
N PHE A 54 4.58 -15.73 5.69
CA PHE A 54 3.97 -15.03 6.81
C PHE A 54 4.54 -15.55 8.13
N ARG A 55 5.12 -14.66 8.93
CA ARG A 55 5.79 -15.00 10.20
C ARG A 55 5.12 -14.29 11.37
N TRP A 56 4.93 -15.01 12.47
CA TRP A 56 4.42 -14.50 13.75
C TRP A 56 5.22 -15.07 14.94
N PRO A 57 5.07 -14.57 16.17
CA PRO A 57 5.88 -15.03 17.31
C PRO A 57 5.83 -16.53 17.60
N GLY A 58 4.79 -17.23 17.16
CA GLY A 58 4.60 -18.67 17.38
C GLY A 58 4.94 -19.55 16.18
N GLY A 59 5.41 -18.99 15.04
CA GLY A 59 5.71 -19.79 13.86
C GLY A 59 5.76 -19.02 12.54
N ALA A 60 5.74 -19.78 11.47
CA ALA A 60 5.69 -19.25 10.12
C ALA A 60 4.85 -20.14 9.21
N VAL A 61 4.32 -19.60 8.14
CA VAL A 61 3.70 -20.33 7.05
C VAL A 61 4.18 -19.75 5.72
N VAL A 62 4.47 -20.65 4.78
CA VAL A 62 4.84 -20.29 3.42
C VAL A 62 3.65 -20.56 2.51
N PHE A 63 3.25 -19.55 1.77
CA PHE A 63 2.20 -19.63 0.75
C PHE A 63 2.85 -19.73 -0.62
N ARG A 64 2.37 -20.65 -1.45
CA ARG A 64 2.79 -20.86 -2.84
C ARG A 64 1.56 -20.72 -3.73
N PRO A 65 1.26 -19.51 -4.23
CA PRO A 65 0.13 -19.30 -5.12
C PRO A 65 0.32 -20.06 -6.44
N GLU A 66 -0.76 -20.65 -6.98
CA GLU A 66 -0.72 -21.39 -8.26
C GLU A 66 -0.20 -20.55 -9.44
N ARG A 67 -0.54 -19.25 -9.46
CA ARG A 67 -0.14 -18.31 -10.52
C ARG A 67 1.06 -17.46 -10.15
N GLY A 68 1.68 -17.75 -8.97
CA GLY A 68 2.79 -16.96 -8.46
C GLY A 68 2.38 -15.61 -7.86
N ILE A 69 3.39 -14.77 -7.62
CA ILE A 69 3.27 -13.46 -6.99
C ILE A 69 3.84 -12.40 -7.92
N SER A 70 3.01 -11.41 -8.26
CA SER A 70 3.46 -10.19 -8.93
C SER A 70 4.10 -9.26 -7.90
N ILE A 71 5.38 -8.90 -8.07
CA ILE A 71 6.12 -8.06 -7.14
C ILE A 71 6.33 -6.70 -7.78
N ASN A 72 5.86 -5.65 -7.09
CA ASN A 72 5.85 -4.28 -7.55
C ASN A 72 6.54 -3.34 -6.54
N GLY A 73 6.64 -2.08 -6.92
CA GLY A 73 7.36 -1.06 -6.17
C GLY A 73 8.84 -1.09 -6.53
N GLU A 74 9.64 -0.36 -5.79
CA GLU A 74 11.07 -0.10 -5.95
C GLU A 74 11.82 -1.07 -6.87
N SER A 75 12.58 -0.56 -7.85
CA SER A 75 13.12 -1.30 -8.99
C SER A 75 13.85 -2.60 -8.65
N LEU A 76 13.93 -3.49 -9.62
CA LEU A 76 14.32 -4.89 -9.51
C LEU A 76 15.71 -5.16 -8.95
N GLU A 77 16.65 -4.24 -9.11
CA GLU A 77 18.04 -4.40 -8.68
C GLU A 77 18.22 -4.13 -7.17
N GLY A 78 17.25 -3.46 -6.56
CA GLY A 78 17.30 -3.09 -5.15
C GLY A 78 16.08 -3.56 -4.33
N ARG A 79 15.38 -4.61 -4.74
CA ARG A 79 14.23 -5.14 -3.99
C ARG A 79 14.56 -5.33 -2.54
N ARG A 80 14.11 -4.39 -1.73
CA ARG A 80 14.36 -4.39 -0.29
C ARG A 80 13.07 -4.73 0.43
N PRO A 81 13.07 -5.80 1.21
CA PRO A 81 11.98 -6.06 2.11
C PRO A 81 11.84 -4.90 3.12
N PRO A 82 10.70 -4.75 3.76
CA PRO A 82 9.54 -5.63 3.69
C PRO A 82 8.60 -5.32 2.53
N TYR A 83 7.57 -6.18 2.42
CA TYR A 83 6.52 -6.05 1.41
C TYR A 83 5.13 -6.11 2.06
N TRP A 84 4.17 -5.37 1.53
CA TRP A 84 2.78 -5.75 1.59
C TRP A 84 2.56 -6.94 0.69
N VAL A 85 1.86 -7.95 1.18
CA VAL A 85 1.48 -9.14 0.42
C VAL A 85 -0.02 -9.29 0.48
N ILE A 86 -0.64 -9.42 -0.69
CA ILE A 86 -2.06 -9.71 -0.86
C ILE A 86 -2.15 -11.04 -1.59
N LEU A 87 -2.72 -12.05 -0.94
CA LEU A 87 -2.95 -13.37 -1.54
C LEU A 87 -4.44 -13.58 -1.74
N SER A 88 -4.82 -14.07 -2.91
CA SER A 88 -6.19 -14.47 -3.21
C SER A 88 -6.38 -15.97 -2.98
N PHE A 89 -7.53 -16.34 -2.44
CA PHE A 89 -7.92 -17.71 -2.18
C PHE A 89 -9.27 -17.99 -2.82
N ARG A 90 -9.40 -19.19 -3.40
CA ARG A 90 -10.62 -19.68 -4.01
C ARG A 90 -10.78 -21.17 -3.78
N ARG A 91 -11.96 -21.73 -4.13
CA ARG A 91 -12.15 -23.18 -4.17
C ARG A 91 -11.46 -23.74 -5.42
N GLY A 92 -10.66 -24.77 -5.27
CA GLY A 92 -10.07 -25.55 -6.35
C GLY A 92 -11.08 -26.54 -6.94
N THR A 93 -10.68 -27.21 -7.99
CA THR A 93 -11.51 -28.24 -8.68
C THR A 93 -11.72 -29.50 -7.84
N ASP A 94 -10.81 -29.80 -6.96
CA ASP A 94 -10.84 -30.91 -5.99
C ASP A 94 -11.64 -30.58 -4.72
N GLY A 95 -12.14 -29.33 -4.61
CA GLY A 95 -12.91 -28.86 -3.47
C GLY A 95 -12.10 -28.24 -2.34
N ASP A 96 -10.79 -28.25 -2.40
CA ASP A 96 -9.92 -27.61 -1.40
C ASP A 96 -9.82 -26.12 -1.60
N VAL A 97 -9.53 -25.36 -0.52
CA VAL A 97 -9.23 -23.93 -0.60
C VAL A 97 -7.78 -23.76 -0.98
N ILE A 98 -7.56 -23.23 -2.16
CA ILE A 98 -6.23 -23.01 -2.74
C ILE A 98 -5.84 -21.54 -2.75
N CYS A 99 -4.55 -21.27 -2.64
CA CYS A 99 -3.96 -19.95 -2.88
C CYS A 99 -3.80 -19.77 -4.39
N SER A 100 -4.54 -18.86 -4.97
CA SER A 100 -4.63 -18.71 -6.44
C SER A 100 -3.52 -17.85 -7.01
N GLU A 101 -3.38 -16.65 -6.51
CA GLU A 101 -2.39 -15.67 -6.98
C GLU A 101 -2.02 -14.70 -5.87
N GLY A 102 -0.90 -14.02 -6.03
CA GLY A 102 -0.40 -13.04 -5.10
C GLY A 102 0.02 -11.74 -5.76
N TYR A 103 -0.08 -10.68 -4.98
CA TYR A 103 0.47 -9.37 -5.27
C TYR A 103 1.34 -8.95 -4.10
N ALA A 104 2.52 -8.42 -4.37
CA ALA A 104 3.40 -7.86 -3.35
C ALA A 104 3.88 -6.46 -3.77
N HIS A 105 3.99 -5.56 -2.80
CA HIS A 105 4.48 -4.20 -3.03
C HIS A 105 5.51 -3.83 -1.97
N ALA A 106 6.64 -3.27 -2.41
CA ALA A 106 7.71 -2.85 -1.51
C ALA A 106 7.22 -1.80 -0.51
N LEU A 107 7.68 -1.91 0.75
CA LEU A 107 7.37 -0.99 1.83
C LEU A 107 8.63 -0.28 2.32
N PHE A 108 8.46 0.88 2.91
CA PHE A 108 9.57 1.60 3.52
C PHE A 108 10.22 0.78 4.64
N ARG A 109 9.43 0.29 5.62
CA ARG A 109 9.88 -0.58 6.72
C ARG A 109 8.71 -1.16 7.50
N MET A 110 8.93 -2.23 8.27
CA MET A 110 7.87 -2.90 9.08
C MET A 110 7.14 -1.95 10.05
N GLY A 111 7.86 -1.06 10.69
CA GLY A 111 7.26 -0.09 11.64
C GLY A 111 6.67 1.17 10.98
N CYS A 112 6.76 1.29 9.66
CA CYS A 112 6.19 2.38 8.87
C CYS A 112 5.80 1.79 7.50
N PRO A 113 4.60 1.18 7.38
CA PRO A 113 4.21 0.37 6.24
C PRO A 113 3.72 1.21 5.06
N ILE A 114 4.44 2.27 4.72
CA ILE A 114 4.17 3.12 3.56
C ILE A 114 4.72 2.42 2.31
N PRO A 115 3.91 2.23 1.26
CA PRO A 115 4.38 1.71 -0.03
C PRO A 115 5.44 2.63 -0.63
N VAL A 116 6.44 2.05 -1.30
CA VAL A 116 7.47 2.80 -2.01
C VAL A 116 7.64 2.26 -3.43
N ASP A 117 7.58 3.17 -4.39
CA ASP A 117 7.65 2.85 -5.82
C ASP A 117 9.05 3.00 -6.38
N SER A 118 9.94 3.72 -5.68
CA SER A 118 11.30 4.00 -6.11
C SER A 118 12.28 4.17 -4.94
N GLU A 119 13.58 4.04 -5.23
CA GLU A 119 14.67 4.36 -4.29
C GLU A 119 14.64 5.84 -3.88
N LEU A 120 14.21 6.72 -4.78
CA LEU A 120 14.10 8.16 -4.49
C LEU A 120 13.03 8.43 -3.43
N GLU A 121 11.85 7.80 -3.56
CA GLU A 121 10.82 7.88 -2.52
C GLU A 121 11.31 7.32 -1.19
N ARG A 122 12.02 6.20 -1.21
CA ARG A 122 12.59 5.60 0.01
C ARG A 122 13.57 6.54 0.69
N SER A 123 14.44 7.17 -0.08
CA SER A 123 15.43 8.14 0.43
C SER A 123 14.73 9.39 0.99
N THR A 124 13.69 9.86 0.33
CA THR A 124 12.85 10.98 0.79
C THR A 124 12.20 10.64 2.12
N LEU A 125 11.55 9.47 2.25
CA LEU A 125 10.96 9.02 3.52
C LEU A 125 11.99 8.87 4.64
N ALA A 126 13.19 8.40 4.32
CA ALA A 126 14.29 8.33 5.30
C ALA A 126 14.66 9.72 5.82
N GLY A 127 14.84 10.69 4.93
CA GLY A 127 15.11 12.09 5.28
C GLY A 127 13.99 12.70 6.12
N LEU A 128 12.74 12.55 5.71
CA LEU A 128 11.57 13.04 6.45
C LEU A 128 11.47 12.42 7.84
N SER A 129 11.82 11.14 7.99
CA SER A 129 11.87 10.47 9.29
C SER A 129 12.91 11.10 10.24
N VAL A 130 14.08 11.51 9.71
CA VAL A 130 15.12 12.21 10.49
C VAL A 130 14.63 13.59 10.91
N VAL A 131 14.07 14.36 9.98
CA VAL A 131 13.56 15.71 10.26
C VAL A 131 12.42 15.66 11.28
N SER A 132 11.48 14.72 11.15
CA SER A 132 10.38 14.54 12.11
C SER A 132 10.90 14.26 13.53
N LYS A 133 11.91 13.40 13.68
CA LYS A 133 12.53 13.13 14.99
C LYS A 133 13.21 14.36 15.58
N TRP A 134 13.90 15.14 14.74
CA TRP A 134 14.55 16.38 15.18
C TRP A 134 13.52 17.42 15.63
N LEU A 135 12.43 17.61 14.88
CA LEU A 135 11.35 18.53 15.21
C LEU A 135 10.66 18.16 16.52
N LYS A 136 10.37 16.89 16.77
CA LYS A 136 9.72 16.42 18.01
C LYS A 136 10.43 16.84 19.29
N ASN A 137 11.74 17.12 19.20
CA ASN A 137 12.53 17.57 20.34
C ASN A 137 12.58 19.11 20.50
N LYS A 138 11.82 19.85 19.68
CA LYS A 138 11.78 21.33 19.75
C LYS A 138 10.55 21.79 20.52
N THR A 139 10.74 22.82 21.37
CA THR A 139 9.64 23.48 22.05
C THR A 139 8.70 24.12 21.01
N GLY A 140 7.40 23.89 21.14
CA GLY A 140 6.41 24.43 20.22
C GLY A 140 6.35 23.70 18.85
N ALA A 141 6.98 22.52 18.73
CA ALA A 141 6.92 21.75 17.50
C ALA A 141 5.47 21.40 17.11
N PRO A 142 5.15 21.45 15.81
CA PRO A 142 3.83 21.04 15.33
C PRO A 142 3.64 19.54 15.47
N ALA A 143 2.39 19.10 15.56
CA ALA A 143 2.05 17.70 15.34
C ALA A 143 2.11 17.41 13.84
N LEU A 144 2.96 16.46 13.45
CA LEU A 144 3.17 16.08 12.05
C LEU A 144 2.49 14.76 11.73
N SER A 145 1.75 14.71 10.62
CA SER A 145 1.34 13.48 9.96
C SER A 145 1.91 13.42 8.54
N LEU A 146 2.16 12.20 8.07
CA LEU A 146 2.62 11.91 6.72
C LEU A 146 1.65 10.93 6.10
N GLU A 147 1.20 11.25 4.90
CA GLU A 147 0.31 10.42 4.09
C GLU A 147 0.96 10.16 2.73
N LYS A 148 0.81 8.94 2.22
CA LYS A 148 1.01 8.61 0.81
C LYS A 148 -0.37 8.32 0.22
N PRO A 149 -0.90 9.20 -0.65
CA PRO A 149 -2.15 8.93 -1.35
C PRO A 149 -2.04 7.66 -2.18
N LEU A 150 -3.06 6.82 -2.13
CA LEU A 150 -3.15 5.59 -2.93
C LEU A 150 -4.13 5.75 -4.10
N PHE A 151 -4.83 6.88 -4.15
CA PHE A 151 -5.82 7.22 -5.17
C PHE A 151 -5.67 8.67 -5.56
N ASP A 152 -6.02 8.96 -6.80
CA ASP A 152 -6.05 10.31 -7.32
C ASP A 152 -6.91 11.24 -6.46
N ILE A 153 -6.40 12.44 -6.21
CA ILE A 153 -7.08 13.50 -5.50
C ILE A 153 -7.70 14.43 -6.54
N GLU A 154 -9.01 14.66 -6.45
CA GLU A 154 -9.69 15.64 -7.30
C GLU A 154 -9.25 17.06 -6.90
N VAL A 155 -8.83 17.84 -7.89
CA VAL A 155 -8.47 19.25 -7.76
C VAL A 155 -9.25 20.05 -8.81
N SER A 156 -9.46 21.36 -8.57
CA SER A 156 -10.15 22.23 -9.52
C SER A 156 -9.22 23.37 -9.92
N THR A 157 -8.73 23.36 -11.16
CA THR A 157 -7.87 24.41 -11.69
C THR A 157 -8.65 25.22 -12.73
N GLU A 158 -8.80 26.52 -12.48
CA GLU A 158 -9.50 27.44 -13.38
C GLU A 158 -10.95 27.02 -13.74
N GLY A 159 -11.60 26.27 -12.83
CA GLY A 159 -12.97 25.75 -13.02
C GLY A 159 -13.05 24.40 -13.73
N GLU A 160 -11.93 23.86 -14.17
CA GLU A 160 -11.83 22.49 -14.71
C GLU A 160 -11.44 21.49 -13.62
N LYS A 161 -12.06 20.32 -13.64
CA LYS A 161 -11.71 19.22 -12.75
C LYS A 161 -10.46 18.53 -13.27
N GLY A 162 -9.47 18.39 -12.40
CA GLY A 162 -8.27 17.62 -12.63
C GLY A 162 -8.05 16.60 -11.54
N TYR A 163 -7.08 15.72 -11.75
CA TYR A 163 -6.71 14.69 -10.80
C TYR A 163 -5.19 14.67 -10.63
N VAL A 164 -4.75 14.61 -9.38
CA VAL A 164 -3.32 14.53 -9.05
C VAL A 164 -3.05 13.44 -8.03
N LEU A 165 -1.91 12.79 -8.14
CA LEU A 165 -1.44 11.78 -7.21
C LEU A 165 -0.02 12.14 -6.75
N PRO A 166 0.10 12.94 -5.68
CA PRO A 166 1.42 13.26 -5.12
C PRO A 166 2.03 12.06 -4.41
N ASP A 167 3.36 12.01 -4.38
CA ASP A 167 4.08 10.95 -3.66
C ASP A 167 3.80 11.02 -2.15
N PHE A 168 3.82 12.22 -1.56
CA PHE A 168 3.53 12.39 -0.13
C PHE A 168 2.84 13.72 0.17
N ILE A 169 2.04 13.71 1.24
CA ILE A 169 1.46 14.90 1.85
C ILE A 169 1.87 14.93 3.32
N ILE A 170 2.50 16.02 3.75
CA ILE A 170 2.77 16.30 5.16
C ILE A 170 1.75 17.30 5.65
N THR A 171 1.07 16.96 6.73
CA THR A 171 0.20 17.89 7.46
C THR A 171 0.88 18.28 8.76
N ALA A 172 1.10 19.57 8.96
CA ALA A 172 1.63 20.16 10.19
C ALA A 172 0.52 20.91 10.92
N ARG A 173 0.13 20.42 12.10
CA ARG A 173 -0.85 21.07 12.98
C ARG A 173 -0.13 21.82 14.09
N MET A 174 -0.31 23.13 14.10
CA MET A 174 0.29 24.03 15.09
C MET A 174 -0.52 24.04 16.39
N ASN A 175 0.11 24.49 17.49
CA ASN A 175 -0.56 24.58 18.80
C ASN A 175 -1.69 25.60 18.86
N ASP A 176 -1.71 26.57 17.96
CA ASP A 176 -2.80 27.57 17.80
C ASP A 176 -4.00 27.04 16.99
N GLY A 177 -3.96 25.78 16.56
CA GLY A 177 -4.99 25.11 15.78
C GLY A 177 -4.85 25.30 14.27
N ASN A 178 -3.91 26.10 13.79
CA ASN A 178 -3.64 26.23 12.36
C ASN A 178 -3.06 24.95 11.78
N GLU A 179 -3.47 24.62 10.55
CA GLU A 179 -3.01 23.45 9.82
C GLU A 179 -2.35 23.89 8.51
N TYR A 180 -1.18 23.36 8.25
CA TYR A 180 -0.42 23.60 7.02
C TYR A 180 -0.17 22.26 6.34
N LYS A 181 -0.32 22.23 5.01
CA LYS A 181 -0.01 21.06 4.19
C LYS A 181 1.18 21.35 3.29
N VAL A 182 2.03 20.36 3.13
CA VAL A 182 3.16 20.37 2.20
C VAL A 182 3.04 19.15 1.32
N VAL A 183 2.92 19.37 0.02
CA VAL A 183 2.92 18.33 -0.99
C VAL A 183 4.34 18.07 -1.43
N ILE A 184 4.72 16.81 -1.47
CA ILE A 184 6.05 16.36 -1.91
C ILE A 184 5.87 15.47 -3.13
N GLU A 185 6.63 15.80 -4.16
CA GLU A 185 6.75 15.03 -5.38
C GLU A 185 8.22 14.72 -5.63
N THR A 186 8.57 13.46 -5.81
CA THR A 186 9.94 13.04 -6.08
C THR A 186 10.18 13.03 -7.60
N MET A 187 11.17 13.80 -8.04
CA MET A 187 11.48 13.93 -9.47
C MET A 187 12.56 12.92 -9.86
N GLY A 188 12.15 11.83 -10.52
CA GLY A 188 13.06 10.73 -10.88
C GLY A 188 13.85 10.96 -12.17
N TYR A 189 13.38 11.85 -13.04
CA TYR A 189 13.98 12.13 -14.34
C TYR A 189 14.07 13.63 -14.56
N ALA A 190 14.95 14.04 -15.48
CA ALA A 190 15.19 15.44 -15.80
C ALA A 190 15.04 15.72 -17.33
N ASP A 191 14.39 14.82 -18.07
CA ASP A 191 14.08 15.08 -19.47
C ASP A 191 12.91 16.08 -19.61
N ASP A 192 12.90 16.81 -20.71
CA ASP A 192 11.98 17.94 -20.89
C ASP A 192 10.51 17.49 -20.90
N ASP A 193 10.18 16.39 -21.57
CA ASP A 193 8.81 15.86 -21.66
C ASP A 193 8.28 15.45 -20.27
N TYR A 194 9.14 14.85 -19.44
CA TYR A 194 8.81 14.49 -18.08
C TYR A 194 8.59 15.75 -17.22
N CYS A 195 9.48 16.72 -17.33
CA CYS A 195 9.40 17.97 -16.58
C CYS A 195 8.16 18.78 -16.96
N GLU A 196 7.79 18.86 -18.22
CA GLU A 196 6.57 19.55 -18.68
C GLU A 196 5.31 18.90 -18.14
N ARG A 197 5.20 17.56 -18.22
CA ARG A 197 4.07 16.81 -17.67
C ARG A 197 3.95 17.00 -16.16
N LYS A 198 5.07 16.96 -15.43
CA LYS A 198 5.10 17.19 -13.98
C LYS A 198 4.76 18.64 -13.61
N ALA A 199 5.18 19.62 -14.40
CA ALA A 199 4.85 21.01 -14.17
C ALA A 199 3.31 21.24 -14.21
N GLU A 200 2.60 20.56 -15.10
CA GLU A 200 1.14 20.64 -15.16
C GLU A 200 0.49 20.00 -13.92
N GLN A 201 0.96 18.83 -13.50
CA GLN A 201 0.50 18.20 -12.26
C GLN A 201 0.76 19.07 -11.02
N HIS A 202 1.91 19.76 -10.98
CA HIS A 202 2.27 20.65 -9.87
C HIS A 202 1.29 21.84 -9.72
N LYS A 203 0.68 22.32 -10.82
CA LYS A 203 -0.36 23.38 -10.73
C LYS A 203 -1.55 22.88 -9.91
N GLY A 204 -2.01 21.65 -10.16
CA GLY A 204 -3.08 21.04 -9.37
C GLY A 204 -2.66 20.75 -7.92
N MET A 205 -1.43 20.27 -7.70
CA MET A 205 -0.90 19.94 -6.36
C MET A 205 -0.83 21.19 -5.45
N ARG A 206 -0.57 22.37 -5.97
CA ARG A 206 -0.57 23.66 -5.21
C ARG A 206 -1.92 23.98 -4.57
N GLN A 207 -2.99 23.31 -4.94
CA GLN A 207 -4.31 23.50 -4.33
C GLN A 207 -4.54 22.61 -3.12
N ILE A 208 -3.68 21.62 -2.90
CA ILE A 208 -3.75 20.73 -1.76
C ILE A 208 -2.97 21.30 -0.57
N GLY A 209 -1.87 22.03 -0.85
CA GLY A 209 -0.94 22.51 0.18
C GLY A 209 -0.34 23.88 -0.06
#